data_c87b0cb22f80afb8738862402f11e4e6
#
_entry.id   c87b0cb22f80afb8738862402f11e4e6
#
_cell.length_a   1.000
_cell.length_b   1.000
_cell.length_c   1.000
_cell.angle_alpha   90.00
_cell.angle_beta   90.00
_cell.angle_gamma   90.00
#
_symmetry.space_group_name_H-M   'P 1'
#
loop_
_entity.id
_entity.type
_entity.pdbx_description
1 polymer ?
#
loop_
_entity_poly.entity_id
_entity_poly.type
_entity_poly.pdbx_seq_one_letter_code
_entity_poly.pdbx_strand_id
1 'polypeptide(L)'
;SYCYVKSPAAGVIGSLPYKVGALVSASSQEPLTTVSDISTMEVYFSLTEKDMISLTKNAGGMKGALSAFPEIKLQLADGTIYNHPGKVVKASGVIDAATGSVSLIAHFANPEHTLRSGGSGQIVIPTLASNSIIIPQEATSEVQNKKFVYVVGKDNKVKYTEIQVNPQDDGKTYIVTAGLKVGDRYVSKGITSLSDGKEIKPISEAQYLKKIEDAAKLAEKQGSAK
;
A
#
# COMPACT_ATOMS: atom_id res chain seq x y z
N SER A 1 -16.26 3.25 50.51
CA SER A 1 -15.85 1.92 50.97
C SER A 1 -14.61 1.51 50.20
N TYR A 2 -13.48 1.35 50.84
CA TYR A 2 -12.20 0.94 50.22
C TYR A 2 -12.14 -0.55 49.90
N CYS A 3 -13.22 -1.31 50.21
CA CYS A 3 -13.28 -2.75 49.94
C CYS A 3 -13.59 -3.13 48.49
N TYR A 4 -14.10 -2.18 47.70
CA TYR A 4 -14.43 -2.40 46.29
C TYR A 4 -13.76 -1.32 45.46
N VAL A 5 -12.74 -1.70 44.70
CA VAL A 5 -12.07 -0.82 43.75
C VAL A 5 -12.76 -0.96 42.39
N LYS A 6 -13.30 0.14 41.87
CA LYS A 6 -13.93 0.19 40.55
C LYS A 6 -13.08 1.01 39.59
N SER A 7 -13.05 0.61 38.33
CA SER A 7 -12.42 1.40 37.28
C SER A 7 -13.16 2.74 37.10
N PRO A 8 -12.43 3.86 36.98
CA PRO A 8 -13.01 5.16 36.66
C PRO A 8 -13.43 5.30 35.18
N ALA A 9 -12.95 4.41 34.31
CA ALA A 9 -13.21 4.41 32.88
C ALA A 9 -13.64 3.02 32.40
N ALA A 10 -14.44 2.99 31.34
CA ALA A 10 -14.76 1.77 30.61
C ALA A 10 -13.54 1.37 29.76
N GLY A 11 -13.26 0.07 29.63
CA GLY A 11 -12.13 -0.37 28.84
C GLY A 11 -11.77 -1.83 29.13
N VAL A 12 -10.66 -2.26 28.54
CA VAL A 12 -10.11 -3.60 28.73
C VAL A 12 -9.08 -3.58 29.86
N ILE A 13 -9.25 -4.52 30.78
CA ILE A 13 -8.33 -4.71 31.93
C ILE A 13 -7.06 -5.37 31.41
N GLY A 14 -5.91 -4.81 31.78
CA GLY A 14 -4.59 -5.35 31.50
C GLY A 14 -4.20 -6.50 32.43
N SER A 15 -2.91 -6.63 32.72
CA SER A 15 -2.41 -7.63 33.65
C SER A 15 -2.82 -7.33 35.09
N LEU A 16 -2.99 -8.38 35.88
CA LEU A 16 -3.25 -8.34 37.32
C LEU A 16 -1.99 -8.84 38.04
N PRO A 17 -1.03 -7.96 38.37
CA PRO A 17 0.24 -8.37 38.99
C PRO A 17 0.05 -8.94 40.40
N TYR A 18 -0.97 -8.51 41.12
CA TYR A 18 -1.24 -8.97 42.48
C TYR A 18 -2.22 -10.16 42.48
N LYS A 19 -1.82 -11.23 43.19
CA LYS A 19 -2.66 -12.40 43.40
C LYS A 19 -3.52 -12.25 44.66
N VAL A 20 -4.55 -13.08 44.77
CA VAL A 20 -5.39 -13.14 45.98
C VAL A 20 -4.51 -13.39 47.22
N GLY A 21 -4.69 -12.58 48.25
CA GLY A 21 -3.88 -12.58 49.45
C GLY A 21 -2.67 -11.66 49.46
N ALA A 22 -2.35 -10.99 48.35
CA ALA A 22 -1.27 -10.01 48.32
C ALA A 22 -1.68 -8.73 49.07
N LEU A 23 -0.73 -8.18 49.83
CA LEU A 23 -0.89 -6.89 50.48
C LEU A 23 -0.73 -5.77 49.45
N VAL A 24 -1.71 -4.90 49.32
CA VAL A 24 -1.70 -3.74 48.45
C VAL A 24 -1.94 -2.46 49.24
N SER A 25 -1.29 -1.40 48.87
CA SER A 25 -1.41 -0.10 49.53
C SER A 25 -1.36 1.03 48.48
N ALA A 26 -1.77 2.23 48.88
CA ALA A 26 -1.67 3.42 48.02
C ALA A 26 -0.23 3.80 47.65
N SER A 27 0.75 3.30 48.39
CA SER A 27 2.19 3.49 48.15
C SER A 27 2.85 2.37 47.34
N SER A 28 2.08 1.37 46.89
CA SER A 28 2.61 0.32 46.03
C SER A 28 3.14 0.91 44.71
N GLN A 29 4.33 0.49 44.26
CA GLN A 29 4.97 1.01 43.06
C GLN A 29 4.24 0.61 41.79
N GLU A 30 3.61 -0.56 41.79
CA GLU A 30 2.84 -1.07 40.67
C GLU A 30 1.34 -0.82 40.89
N PRO A 31 0.59 -0.41 39.84
CA PRO A 31 -0.85 -0.29 39.92
C PRO A 31 -1.51 -1.69 40.08
N LEU A 32 -2.71 -1.74 40.68
CA LEU A 32 -3.50 -2.97 40.77
C LEU A 32 -3.76 -3.60 39.41
N THR A 33 -4.06 -2.76 38.43
CA THR A 33 -4.21 -3.08 37.01
C THR A 33 -4.25 -1.80 36.22
N THR A 34 -4.12 -1.91 34.90
CA THR A 34 -4.36 -0.82 33.96
C THR A 34 -5.65 -1.08 33.19
N VAL A 35 -6.45 -0.06 32.99
CA VAL A 35 -7.63 -0.13 32.14
C VAL A 35 -7.38 0.76 30.92
N SER A 36 -7.45 0.18 29.73
CA SER A 36 -7.22 0.88 28.49
C SER A 36 -8.52 0.96 27.67
N ASP A 37 -8.91 2.17 27.28
CA ASP A 37 -9.92 2.32 26.25
C ASP A 37 -9.31 1.99 24.90
N ILE A 38 -9.82 0.95 24.27
CA ILE A 38 -9.38 0.48 22.96
C ILE A 38 -10.42 0.66 21.87
N SER A 39 -11.45 1.48 22.11
CA SER A 39 -12.50 1.79 21.12
C SER A 39 -11.93 2.52 19.90
N THR A 40 -10.91 3.33 20.13
CA THR A 40 -10.15 4.01 19.07
C THR A 40 -8.68 3.78 19.30
N MET A 41 -7.99 3.29 18.28
CA MET A 41 -6.55 3.01 18.36
C MET A 41 -5.75 4.10 17.68
N GLU A 42 -4.72 4.55 18.39
CA GLU A 42 -3.71 5.45 17.81
C GLU A 42 -2.60 4.63 17.17
N VAL A 43 -2.37 4.86 15.89
CA VAL A 43 -1.29 4.23 15.13
C VAL A 43 -0.24 5.26 14.77
N TYR A 44 0.98 5.00 15.21
CA TYR A 44 2.14 5.84 14.97
C TYR A 44 2.89 5.33 13.75
N PHE A 45 3.14 6.18 12.79
CA PHE A 45 3.94 5.84 11.61
C PHE A 45 4.75 7.04 11.14
N SER A 46 5.76 6.80 10.33
CA SER A 46 6.66 7.86 9.85
C SER A 46 6.59 7.99 8.34
N LEU A 47 6.62 9.23 7.86
CA LEU A 47 6.81 9.56 6.45
C LEU A 47 8.15 10.23 6.24
N THR A 48 8.76 10.02 5.07
CA THR A 48 9.98 10.72 4.71
C THR A 48 9.73 12.21 4.54
N GLU A 49 10.74 13.04 4.77
CA GLU A 49 10.66 14.49 4.54
C GLU A 49 10.23 14.80 3.10
N LYS A 50 10.74 14.04 2.12
CA LYS A 50 10.39 14.18 0.70
C LYS A 50 8.88 14.01 0.47
N ASP A 51 8.28 12.97 1.04
CA ASP A 51 6.85 12.71 0.88
C ASP A 51 6.01 13.77 1.59
N MET A 52 6.46 14.20 2.77
CA MET A 52 5.81 15.27 3.51
C MET A 52 5.85 16.61 2.75
N ILE A 53 6.98 16.96 2.13
CA ILE A 53 7.10 18.17 1.31
C ILE A 53 6.14 18.09 0.10
N SER A 54 6.04 16.93 -0.55
CA SER A 54 5.14 16.76 -1.70
C SER A 54 3.68 16.94 -1.30
N LEU A 55 3.28 16.45 -0.15
CA LEU A 55 1.92 16.61 0.38
C LEU A 55 1.62 18.06 0.78
N THR A 56 2.56 18.72 1.45
CA THR A 56 2.37 20.10 1.95
C THR A 56 2.35 21.13 0.83
N LYS A 57 3.16 20.96 -0.23
CA LYS A 57 3.15 21.86 -1.41
C LYS A 57 1.78 21.97 -2.07
N ASN A 58 1.09 20.84 -2.20
CA ASN A 58 -0.21 20.77 -2.86
C ASN A 58 -1.37 21.22 -1.96
N ALA A 59 -1.16 21.28 -0.65
CA ALA A 59 -2.23 21.50 0.33
C ALA A 59 -2.15 22.85 1.07
N GLY A 60 -1.22 23.73 0.70
CA GLY A 60 -1.09 25.05 1.34
C GLY A 60 -0.55 25.00 2.78
N GLY A 61 0.33 24.03 3.08
CA GLY A 61 1.00 23.89 4.37
C GLY A 61 0.53 22.69 5.19
N MET A 62 1.10 22.51 6.40
CA MET A 62 0.88 21.32 7.23
C MET A 62 -0.60 21.10 7.62
N LYS A 63 -1.30 22.16 8.02
CA LYS A 63 -2.73 22.04 8.38
C LYS A 63 -3.59 21.62 7.19
N GLY A 64 -3.33 22.20 6.01
CA GLY A 64 -4.01 21.81 4.79
C GLY A 64 -3.67 20.38 4.38
N ALA A 65 -2.42 19.96 4.52
CA ALA A 65 -1.98 18.60 4.23
C ALA A 65 -2.69 17.57 5.12
N LEU A 66 -2.82 17.82 6.41
CA LEU A 66 -3.55 16.94 7.33
C LEU A 66 -5.05 16.82 6.98
N SER A 67 -5.66 17.96 6.61
CA SER A 67 -7.08 17.97 6.22
C SER A 67 -7.35 17.32 4.86
N ALA A 68 -6.38 17.40 3.94
CA ALA A 68 -6.44 16.80 2.61
C ALA A 68 -5.88 15.37 2.56
N PHE A 69 -5.36 14.87 3.69
CA PHE A 69 -4.81 13.52 3.75
C PHE A 69 -5.90 12.50 3.45
N PRO A 70 -5.66 11.56 2.52
CA PRO A 70 -6.67 10.55 2.22
C PRO A 70 -6.91 9.64 3.43
N GLU A 71 -8.03 8.97 3.43
CA GLU A 71 -8.24 7.88 4.37
C GLU A 71 -7.21 6.78 4.12
N ILE A 72 -6.55 6.37 5.19
CA ILE A 72 -5.49 5.36 5.14
C ILE A 72 -6.01 4.00 5.55
N LYS A 73 -5.35 2.95 5.06
CA LYS A 73 -5.65 1.58 5.44
C LYS A 73 -4.54 1.02 6.29
N LEU A 74 -4.90 0.14 7.21
CA LEU A 74 -3.96 -0.58 8.05
C LEU A 74 -3.89 -2.03 7.56
N GLN A 75 -2.72 -2.47 7.17
CA GLN A 75 -2.44 -3.88 6.92
C GLN A 75 -1.88 -4.49 8.20
N LEU A 76 -2.52 -5.54 8.68
CA LEU A 76 -2.14 -6.25 9.89
C LEU A 76 -0.91 -7.15 9.66
N ALA A 77 -0.34 -7.68 10.73
CA ALA A 77 0.84 -8.53 10.68
C ALA A 77 0.65 -9.84 9.88
N ASP A 78 -0.60 -10.30 9.73
CA ASP A 78 -0.98 -11.47 8.92
C ASP A 78 -1.17 -11.14 7.42
N GLY A 79 -0.97 -9.86 7.02
CA GLY A 79 -1.15 -9.38 5.65
C GLY A 79 -2.58 -8.96 5.31
N THR A 80 -3.55 -9.15 6.19
CA THR A 80 -4.94 -8.74 5.95
C THR A 80 -5.09 -7.23 6.09
N ILE A 81 -5.99 -6.64 5.30
CA ILE A 81 -6.34 -5.23 5.42
C ILE A 81 -7.43 -5.08 6.46
N TYR A 82 -7.20 -4.21 7.44
CA TYR A 82 -8.19 -3.87 8.46
C TYR A 82 -9.40 -3.16 7.83
N ASN A 83 -10.61 -3.55 8.24
CA ASN A 83 -11.86 -3.13 7.59
C ASN A 83 -12.22 -1.66 7.81
N HIS A 84 -11.74 -1.05 8.90
CA HIS A 84 -12.03 0.35 9.20
C HIS A 84 -10.88 1.25 8.72
N PRO A 85 -11.16 2.26 7.89
CA PRO A 85 -10.14 3.22 7.47
C PRO A 85 -9.70 4.09 8.65
N GLY A 86 -8.47 4.55 8.58
CA GLY A 86 -7.90 5.48 9.54
C GLY A 86 -7.81 6.89 9.01
N LYS A 87 -7.83 7.85 9.94
CA LYS A 87 -7.61 9.28 9.65
C LYS A 87 -6.36 9.77 10.35
N VAL A 88 -5.51 10.47 9.62
CA VAL A 88 -4.35 11.15 10.20
C VAL A 88 -4.83 12.38 10.96
N VAL A 89 -4.51 12.45 12.24
CA VAL A 89 -4.99 13.52 13.15
C VAL A 89 -3.88 14.47 13.57
N LYS A 90 -2.65 14.00 13.62
CA LYS A 90 -1.50 14.79 14.02
C LYS A 90 -0.27 14.43 13.20
N ALA A 91 0.59 15.43 12.98
CA ALA A 91 1.96 15.25 12.53
C ALA A 91 2.89 15.94 13.51
N SER A 92 4.07 15.37 13.73
CA SER A 92 5.13 16.03 14.49
C SER A 92 5.52 17.32 13.78
N GLY A 93 5.72 18.39 14.54
CA GLY A 93 6.27 19.65 14.01
C GLY A 93 7.79 19.61 13.82
N VAL A 94 8.44 18.48 14.15
CA VAL A 94 9.89 18.32 14.11
C VAL A 94 10.23 17.09 13.28
N ILE A 95 11.23 17.23 12.41
CA ILE A 95 11.83 16.15 11.65
C ILE A 95 12.84 15.44 12.55
N ASP A 96 12.77 14.14 12.63
CA ASP A 96 13.81 13.35 13.28
C ASP A 96 15.08 13.39 12.42
N ALA A 97 16.12 14.04 12.96
CA ALA A 97 17.37 14.24 12.23
C ALA A 97 18.14 12.93 11.96
N ALA A 98 17.91 11.88 12.75
CA ALA A 98 18.58 10.59 12.56
C ALA A 98 17.98 9.78 11.38
N THR A 99 16.67 9.93 11.17
CA THR A 99 15.93 9.15 10.15
C THR A 99 15.45 9.98 8.97
N GLY A 100 15.51 11.32 9.06
CA GLY A 100 14.96 12.22 8.04
C GLY A 100 13.44 12.06 7.86
N SER A 101 12.73 11.72 8.93
CA SER A 101 11.30 11.42 8.87
C SER A 101 10.46 12.27 9.83
N VAL A 102 9.18 12.37 9.50
CA VAL A 102 8.16 13.04 10.32
C VAL A 102 7.22 11.99 10.87
N SER A 103 7.02 11.98 12.17
CA SER A 103 6.06 11.07 12.82
C SER A 103 4.65 11.60 12.68
N LEU A 104 3.72 10.71 12.29
CA LEU A 104 2.29 10.96 12.19
C LEU A 104 1.52 10.05 13.14
N ILE A 105 0.36 10.54 13.57
CA ILE A 105 -0.58 9.77 14.38
C ILE A 105 -1.88 9.67 13.60
N ALA A 106 -2.36 8.45 13.45
CA ALA A 106 -3.65 8.17 12.85
C ALA A 106 -4.57 7.48 13.85
N HIS A 107 -5.85 7.82 13.79
CA HIS A 107 -6.90 7.17 14.55
C HIS A 107 -7.62 6.13 13.71
N PHE A 108 -7.77 4.94 14.26
CA PHE A 108 -8.56 3.84 13.70
C PHE A 108 -9.66 3.46 14.68
N ALA A 109 -10.89 3.44 14.22
CA ALA A 109 -12.01 2.90 15.01
C ALA A 109 -11.82 1.40 15.24
N ASN A 110 -12.07 0.92 16.46
CA ASN A 110 -11.85 -0.49 16.83
C ASN A 110 -13.08 -1.08 17.53
N PRO A 111 -14.25 -1.08 16.87
CA PRO A 111 -15.49 -1.54 17.50
C PRO A 111 -15.47 -3.03 17.86
N GLU A 112 -14.76 -3.84 17.06
CA GLU A 112 -14.64 -5.29 17.30
C GLU A 112 -13.50 -5.65 18.26
N HIS A 113 -12.78 -4.65 18.80
CA HIS A 113 -11.64 -4.83 19.70
C HIS A 113 -10.55 -5.78 19.15
N THR A 114 -10.43 -5.84 17.82
CA THR A 114 -9.44 -6.67 17.13
C THR A 114 -8.02 -6.12 17.27
N LEU A 115 -7.89 -4.79 17.21
CA LEU A 115 -6.61 -4.11 17.41
C LEU A 115 -6.26 -4.07 18.90
N ARG A 116 -4.99 -4.26 19.21
CA ARG A 116 -4.47 -4.20 20.59
C ARG A 116 -3.25 -3.31 20.65
N SER A 117 -3.05 -2.69 21.81
CA SER A 117 -1.85 -1.90 22.07
C SER A 117 -0.59 -2.77 21.99
N GLY A 118 0.46 -2.24 21.37
CA GLY A 118 1.72 -2.97 21.12
C GLY A 118 1.72 -3.80 19.84
N GLY A 119 0.61 -3.84 19.09
CA GLY A 119 0.57 -4.46 17.77
C GLY A 119 1.37 -3.65 16.74
N SER A 120 1.83 -4.32 15.67
CA SER A 120 2.51 -3.71 14.53
C SER A 120 1.76 -4.02 13.24
N GLY A 121 1.95 -3.16 12.24
CA GLY A 121 1.34 -3.31 10.92
C GLY A 121 1.95 -2.35 9.92
N GLN A 122 1.41 -2.34 8.71
CA GLN A 122 1.79 -1.41 7.65
C GLN A 122 0.66 -0.43 7.35
N ILE A 123 1.01 0.85 7.20
CA ILE A 123 0.06 1.86 6.72
C ILE A 123 0.11 1.88 5.20
N VAL A 124 -1.05 1.72 4.58
CA VAL A 124 -1.25 1.85 3.13
C VAL A 124 -1.94 3.17 2.86
N ILE A 125 -1.24 4.07 2.20
CA ILE A 125 -1.73 5.40 1.82
C ILE A 125 -2.18 5.33 0.36
N PRO A 126 -3.48 5.38 0.06
CA PRO A 126 -3.93 5.38 -1.32
C PRO A 126 -3.56 6.70 -1.99
N THR A 127 -2.84 6.62 -3.09
CA THR A 127 -2.49 7.79 -3.90
C THR A 127 -3.34 7.78 -5.17
N LEU A 128 -4.10 8.85 -5.38
CA LEU A 128 -4.87 9.03 -6.61
C LEU A 128 -3.98 9.69 -7.66
N ALA A 129 -3.60 8.94 -8.67
CA ALA A 129 -2.94 9.47 -9.86
C ALA A 129 -3.99 9.73 -10.95
N SER A 130 -4.59 10.93 -10.92
CA SER A 130 -5.58 11.33 -11.92
C SER A 130 -4.93 11.40 -13.31
N ASN A 131 -5.65 10.89 -14.33
CA ASN A 131 -5.21 10.89 -15.75
C ASN A 131 -3.90 10.12 -16.01
N SER A 132 -3.60 9.10 -15.22
CA SER A 132 -2.40 8.29 -15.41
C SER A 132 -2.70 7.05 -16.24
N ILE A 133 -1.77 6.71 -17.12
CA ILE A 133 -1.80 5.47 -17.88
C ILE A 133 -1.07 4.42 -17.05
N ILE A 134 -1.75 3.32 -16.73
CA ILE A 134 -1.16 2.20 -16.00
C ILE A 134 -0.87 1.09 -17.00
N ILE A 135 0.35 0.57 -16.98
CA ILE A 135 0.77 -0.54 -17.84
C ILE A 135 1.44 -1.65 -17.00
N PRO A 136 1.29 -2.93 -17.39
CA PRO A 136 2.03 -4.02 -16.77
C PRO A 136 3.54 -3.85 -16.95
N GLN A 137 4.33 -4.20 -15.93
CA GLN A 137 5.80 -4.18 -16.03
C GLN A 137 6.30 -5.12 -17.13
N GLU A 138 5.63 -6.26 -17.34
CA GLU A 138 5.94 -7.24 -18.39
C GLU A 138 5.80 -6.69 -19.83
N ALA A 139 5.08 -5.58 -20.01
CA ALA A 139 4.95 -4.89 -21.30
C ALA A 139 6.12 -3.95 -21.59
N THR A 140 7.04 -3.76 -20.66
CA THR A 140 8.17 -2.84 -20.79
C THR A 140 9.47 -3.59 -20.94
N SER A 141 10.40 -3.01 -21.69
CA SER A 141 11.81 -3.44 -21.72
C SER A 141 12.68 -2.36 -21.10
N GLU A 142 13.72 -2.77 -20.40
CA GLU A 142 14.68 -1.87 -19.78
C GLU A 142 16.02 -1.94 -20.51
N VAL A 143 16.48 -0.79 -20.94
CA VAL A 143 17.80 -0.64 -21.58
C VAL A 143 18.48 0.58 -20.98
N GLN A 144 19.67 0.40 -20.42
CA GLN A 144 20.46 1.48 -19.81
C GLN A 144 19.65 2.38 -18.85
N ASN A 145 18.93 1.76 -17.92
CA ASN A 145 18.12 2.46 -16.91
C ASN A 145 16.94 3.28 -17.46
N LYS A 146 16.57 3.08 -18.73
CA LYS A 146 15.40 3.66 -19.38
C LYS A 146 14.38 2.58 -19.68
N LYS A 147 13.12 2.93 -19.54
CA LYS A 147 12.00 2.04 -19.84
C LYS A 147 11.44 2.36 -21.23
N PHE A 148 11.13 1.30 -21.95
CA PHE A 148 10.58 1.38 -23.30
C PHE A 148 9.36 0.49 -23.45
N VAL A 149 8.49 0.86 -24.36
CA VAL A 149 7.31 0.09 -24.74
C VAL A 149 7.18 0.08 -26.26
N TYR A 150 6.64 -1.00 -26.81
CA TYR A 150 6.30 -1.06 -28.22
C TYR A 150 4.89 -0.52 -28.44
N VAL A 151 4.80 0.69 -29.03
CA VAL A 151 3.52 1.30 -29.42
C VAL A 151 3.14 0.80 -30.82
N VAL A 152 1.90 0.38 -30.98
CA VAL A 152 1.38 -0.15 -32.27
C VAL A 152 0.75 0.98 -33.07
N GLY A 153 1.33 1.27 -34.21
CA GLY A 153 0.81 2.24 -35.17
C GLY A 153 -0.48 1.79 -35.86
N LYS A 154 -1.08 2.70 -36.63
CA LYS A 154 -2.28 2.40 -37.44
C LYS A 154 -1.99 1.40 -38.56
N ASP A 155 -0.74 1.33 -39.01
CA ASP A 155 -0.21 0.40 -40.01
C ASP A 155 0.21 -0.95 -39.44
N ASN A 156 -0.12 -1.24 -38.15
CA ASN A 156 0.30 -2.42 -37.40
C ASN A 156 1.84 -2.59 -37.29
N LYS A 157 2.60 -1.54 -37.50
CA LYS A 157 4.03 -1.53 -37.19
C LYS A 157 4.25 -1.09 -35.75
N VAL A 158 5.21 -1.70 -35.10
CA VAL A 158 5.59 -1.35 -33.73
C VAL A 158 6.66 -0.29 -33.72
N LYS A 159 6.51 0.72 -32.86
CA LYS A 159 7.51 1.74 -32.61
C LYS A 159 8.04 1.60 -31.20
N TYR A 160 9.37 1.48 -31.08
CA TYR A 160 10.05 1.43 -29.80
C TYR A 160 10.07 2.82 -29.18
N THR A 161 9.31 3.03 -28.11
CA THR A 161 9.07 4.36 -27.54
C THR A 161 9.56 4.39 -26.09
N GLU A 162 10.42 5.38 -25.80
CA GLU A 162 10.86 5.64 -24.40
C GLU A 162 9.71 6.19 -23.60
N ILE A 163 9.55 5.67 -22.39
CA ILE A 163 8.52 6.10 -21.43
C ILE A 163 9.17 6.46 -20.10
N GLN A 164 8.56 7.43 -19.43
CA GLN A 164 8.87 7.70 -18.02
C GLN A 164 7.82 7.07 -17.15
N VAL A 165 8.25 6.35 -16.13
CA VAL A 165 7.35 5.58 -15.27
C VAL A 165 7.69 5.77 -13.80
N ASN A 166 6.66 5.71 -12.97
CA ASN A 166 6.80 5.50 -11.53
C ASN A 166 6.36 4.07 -11.20
N PRO A 167 7.17 3.28 -10.48
CA PRO A 167 6.76 1.96 -10.03
C PRO A 167 5.59 2.09 -9.07
N GLN A 168 4.67 1.13 -9.14
CA GLN A 168 3.63 0.94 -8.14
C GLN A 168 4.12 -0.02 -7.05
N ASP A 169 3.59 0.12 -5.85
CA ASP A 169 3.93 -0.73 -4.71
C ASP A 169 3.46 -2.19 -4.89
N ASP A 170 2.62 -2.45 -5.90
CA ASP A 170 2.18 -3.80 -6.26
C ASP A 170 3.27 -4.66 -6.91
N GLY A 171 4.39 -4.04 -7.31
CA GLY A 171 5.49 -4.68 -8.01
C GLY A 171 5.14 -5.28 -9.38
N LYS A 172 3.95 -4.98 -9.92
CA LYS A 172 3.44 -5.56 -11.18
C LYS A 172 3.12 -4.52 -12.23
N THR A 173 2.85 -3.29 -11.83
CA THR A 173 2.42 -2.23 -12.74
C THR A 173 3.31 -0.98 -12.62
N TYR A 174 3.31 -0.18 -13.68
CA TYR A 174 3.93 1.13 -13.75
C TYR A 174 2.86 2.19 -14.05
N ILE A 175 2.97 3.34 -13.38
CA ILE A 175 2.30 4.56 -13.80
C ILE A 175 3.17 5.25 -14.84
N VAL A 176 2.66 5.42 -16.05
CA VAL A 176 3.36 6.16 -17.10
C VAL A 176 3.09 7.65 -16.92
N THR A 177 4.16 8.42 -16.72
CA THR A 177 4.12 9.87 -16.56
C THR A 177 4.38 10.62 -17.87
N ALA A 178 5.10 10.00 -18.82
CA ALA A 178 5.36 10.54 -20.13
C ALA A 178 5.66 9.43 -21.15
N GLY A 179 5.47 9.73 -22.45
CA GLY A 179 5.80 8.82 -23.56
C GLY A 179 4.63 8.07 -24.16
N LEU A 180 3.49 7.95 -23.47
CA LEU A 180 2.24 7.40 -23.99
C LEU A 180 1.10 8.41 -23.92
N LYS A 181 0.12 8.26 -24.80
CA LYS A 181 -1.12 9.02 -24.81
C LYS A 181 -2.31 8.10 -24.58
N VAL A 182 -3.38 8.65 -24.00
CA VAL A 182 -4.64 7.91 -23.85
C VAL A 182 -5.16 7.50 -25.23
N GLY A 183 -5.43 6.21 -25.41
CA GLY A 183 -5.86 5.63 -26.67
C GLY A 183 -4.72 5.00 -27.49
N ASP A 184 -3.48 5.17 -27.11
CA ASP A 184 -2.38 4.45 -27.75
C ASP A 184 -2.50 2.94 -27.51
N ARG A 185 -2.24 2.17 -28.58
CA ARG A 185 -2.18 0.71 -28.50
C ARG A 185 -0.74 0.30 -28.27
N TYR A 186 -0.49 -0.55 -27.29
CA TYR A 186 0.84 -1.05 -27.01
C TYR A 186 0.84 -2.59 -26.93
N VAL A 187 2.02 -3.19 -27.07
CA VAL A 187 2.20 -4.63 -26.95
C VAL A 187 2.35 -4.97 -25.48
N SER A 188 1.42 -5.75 -24.92
CA SER A 188 1.45 -6.18 -23.53
C SER A 188 2.28 -7.44 -23.30
N LYS A 189 2.37 -8.33 -24.29
CA LYS A 189 3.11 -9.61 -24.18
C LYS A 189 3.86 -9.94 -25.47
N GLY A 190 4.96 -10.70 -25.35
CA GLY A 190 5.75 -11.13 -26.49
C GLY A 190 6.75 -10.09 -26.99
N ILE A 191 7.14 -9.14 -26.15
CA ILE A 191 8.04 -8.02 -26.51
C ILE A 191 9.45 -8.48 -26.90
N THR A 192 9.91 -9.64 -26.40
CA THR A 192 11.28 -10.17 -26.61
C THR A 192 11.60 -10.53 -28.06
N SER A 193 10.59 -10.78 -28.88
CA SER A 193 10.73 -11.12 -30.31
C SER A 193 10.52 -9.95 -31.25
N LEU A 194 10.33 -8.73 -30.71
CA LEU A 194 10.06 -7.54 -31.47
C LEU A 194 11.31 -6.69 -31.67
N SER A 195 11.32 -5.98 -32.78
CA SER A 195 12.29 -4.94 -33.11
C SER A 195 11.55 -3.71 -33.63
N ASP A 196 12.16 -2.54 -33.52
CA ASP A 196 11.57 -1.30 -33.98
C ASP A 196 11.19 -1.38 -35.47
N GLY A 197 10.03 -0.86 -35.83
CA GLY A 197 9.50 -0.87 -37.20
C GLY A 197 8.93 -2.20 -37.70
N LYS A 198 8.98 -3.27 -36.90
CA LYS A 198 8.47 -4.60 -37.29
C LYS A 198 6.95 -4.57 -37.42
N GLU A 199 6.45 -5.14 -38.50
CA GLU A 199 5.02 -5.35 -38.70
C GLU A 199 4.53 -6.54 -37.89
N ILE A 200 3.41 -6.39 -37.17
CA ILE A 200 2.83 -7.41 -36.32
C ILE A 200 1.37 -7.66 -36.71
N LYS A 201 0.90 -8.86 -36.36
CA LYS A 201 -0.53 -9.19 -36.34
C LYS A 201 -1.01 -9.14 -34.86
N PRO A 202 -1.60 -8.01 -34.43
CA PRO A 202 -2.07 -7.91 -33.06
C PRO A 202 -3.21 -8.89 -32.83
N ILE A 203 -3.15 -9.61 -31.70
CA ILE A 203 -4.22 -10.47 -31.23
C ILE A 203 -4.73 -9.92 -29.89
N SER A 204 -6.02 -10.10 -29.61
CA SER A 204 -6.57 -9.71 -28.32
C SER A 204 -6.07 -10.63 -27.21
N GLU A 205 -6.10 -10.13 -25.96
CA GLU A 205 -5.71 -10.93 -24.81
C GLU A 205 -6.52 -12.22 -24.69
N ALA A 206 -7.82 -12.17 -24.99
CA ALA A 206 -8.68 -13.34 -25.01
C ALA A 206 -8.24 -14.39 -26.05
N GLN A 207 -7.79 -13.94 -27.22
CA GLN A 207 -7.27 -14.84 -28.27
C GLN A 207 -5.89 -15.42 -27.88
N TYR A 208 -5.08 -14.64 -27.17
CA TYR A 208 -3.79 -15.10 -26.66
C TYR A 208 -3.96 -16.18 -25.60
N LEU A 209 -4.84 -15.96 -24.60
CA LEU A 209 -5.13 -16.94 -23.55
C LEU A 209 -5.68 -18.24 -24.15
N LYS A 210 -6.59 -18.15 -25.13
CA LYS A 210 -7.12 -19.33 -25.83
C LYS A 210 -6.02 -20.12 -26.55
N LYS A 211 -5.08 -19.43 -27.19
CA LYS A 211 -3.92 -20.10 -27.83
C LYS A 211 -3.02 -20.83 -26.83
N ILE A 212 -2.82 -20.26 -25.63
CA ILE A 212 -2.04 -20.92 -24.58
C ILE A 212 -2.78 -22.15 -24.05
N GLU A 213 -4.08 -22.07 -23.81
CA GLU A 213 -4.89 -23.21 -23.40
C GLU A 213 -4.88 -24.34 -24.44
N ASP A 214 -5.03 -23.98 -25.71
CA ASP A 214 -4.99 -24.96 -26.80
C ASP A 214 -3.60 -25.61 -26.93
N ALA A 215 -2.53 -24.84 -26.75
CA ALA A 215 -1.16 -25.36 -26.76
C ALA A 215 -0.88 -26.27 -25.55
N ALA A 216 -1.38 -25.91 -24.36
CA ALA A 216 -1.27 -26.74 -23.16
C ALA A 216 -2.00 -28.07 -23.32
N LYS A 217 -3.24 -28.06 -23.86
CA LYS A 217 -4.01 -29.27 -24.15
C LYS A 217 -3.35 -30.19 -25.20
N LEU A 218 -2.65 -29.60 -26.17
CA LEU A 218 -1.86 -30.36 -27.15
C LEU A 218 -0.64 -31.03 -26.53
N ALA A 219 0.05 -30.32 -25.62
CA ALA A 219 1.19 -30.85 -24.91
C ALA A 219 0.81 -32.01 -23.96
N GLU A 220 -0.31 -31.90 -23.25
CA GLU A 220 -0.85 -32.98 -22.41
C GLU A 220 -1.21 -34.22 -23.22
N LYS A 221 -1.81 -34.03 -24.40
CA LYS A 221 -2.11 -35.18 -25.31
C LYS A 221 -0.88 -35.88 -25.84
N GLN A 222 0.24 -35.14 -26.03
CA GLN A 222 1.50 -35.75 -26.49
C GLN A 222 2.32 -36.40 -25.36
N GLY A 223 2.14 -35.91 -24.10
CA GLY A 223 2.76 -36.50 -22.93
C GLY A 223 2.09 -37.80 -22.42
N SER A 224 0.83 -38.03 -22.74
CA SER A 224 0.10 -39.23 -22.35
C SER A 224 0.16 -40.36 -23.39
N ALA A 225 0.92 -40.18 -24.47
CA ALA A 225 1.09 -41.17 -25.54
C ALA A 225 2.46 -41.87 -25.54
N LYS A 226 3.18 -41.84 -24.39
CA LYS A 226 4.45 -42.55 -24.17
C LYS A 226 4.33 -43.56 -23.05
#